data_83f7454aec63f23dd94ee02b66692798
#
_entry.id   83f7454aec63f23dd94ee02b66692798
#
_cell.length_a   1.000
_cell.length_b   1.000
_cell.length_c   1.000
_cell.angle_alpha   90.00
_cell.angle_beta   90.00
_cell.angle_gamma   90.00
#
_symmetry.space_group_name_H-M   'P 1'
#
loop_
_entity.id
_entity.type
_entity.pdbx_description
1 polymer ?
#
loop_
_entity_poly.entity_id
_entity_poly.type
_entity_poly.pdbx_seq_one_letter_code
_entity_poly.pdbx_strand_id
1 'polypeptide(L)'
;MLFLFENFALDTDRRELRRGPDLLSLEPQVFDLLVFLLENRDRVVSRDDVLQSVWGGRTVSESTLATRISAARRALDDTGEQQRLIRTVLRKGFRFIGAAQEVQTPVERRLTPCDRTPDAGRMTEPPRPSQRGRRASIAVMPFTAAPGCARSFADGVTHDIISGLARLRALFVVARGSTFALRDQMSHPGEIGRVLHVDYAAIGSVEDNGDRLHITAELCTTDDNRVIWADSYEIPRGDAFLITGKLATRIVSSLDAEIEATERNRAVLKPPNSLNAWEAHHRGLWHMYRFTEPDNEQAQRYFGRAIKLDPTFSRAYAGLSFTHWYNAFQFKSTAKQAEADSAFVSASRGLLADHRDPAAHWAMGRALWLRGEDEASIRELNEAIGLSPNFALAHYQLGFVQAQTGDAQAAVEAVEVARQLSPFDPMLYAMCAARAWALFRLKRFEEAGEWALNTIRQPNASLHARALSALVLARVGRLEESLREVDVVRRLRPGYTINDFFFAFHVLADDKPVYLAAAKQIGMG
;
A
#
# COMPACT_ATOMS: atom_id res chain seq x y z
N MET A 1 8.58 18.66 -12.47
CA MET A 1 7.30 18.28 -13.14
C MET A 1 7.27 16.79 -13.39
N LEU A 2 6.10 16.14 -13.25
CA LEU A 2 5.92 14.71 -13.51
C LEU A 2 4.85 14.52 -14.59
N PHE A 3 5.20 13.85 -15.68
CA PHE A 3 4.25 13.45 -16.73
C PHE A 3 3.92 11.97 -16.58
N LEU A 4 2.61 11.65 -16.44
CA LEU A 4 2.08 10.29 -16.39
C LEU A 4 1.33 9.97 -17.68
N PHE A 5 1.70 8.88 -18.37
CA PHE A 5 1.02 8.44 -19.60
C PHE A 5 1.15 6.93 -19.75
N GLU A 6 0.04 6.27 -20.03
CA GLU A 6 -0.06 4.79 -20.05
C GLU A 6 0.56 4.16 -18.79
N ASN A 7 1.64 3.39 -18.95
CA ASN A 7 2.43 2.79 -17.88
C ASN A 7 3.79 3.46 -17.66
N PHE A 8 3.96 4.69 -18.19
CA PHE A 8 5.18 5.47 -18.08
C PHE A 8 5.02 6.68 -17.17
N ALA A 9 6.11 7.02 -16.47
CA ALA A 9 6.29 8.28 -15.75
C ALA A 9 7.61 8.94 -16.15
N LEU A 10 7.54 10.19 -16.57
CA LEU A 10 8.70 11.01 -16.86
C LEU A 10 8.79 12.13 -15.82
N ASP A 11 9.83 12.08 -14.98
CA ASP A 11 10.13 13.07 -13.94
C ASP A 11 11.21 14.03 -14.44
N THR A 12 10.85 15.29 -14.68
CA THR A 12 11.79 16.31 -15.18
C THR A 12 12.81 16.74 -14.14
N ASP A 13 12.44 16.72 -12.84
CA ASP A 13 13.30 17.19 -11.75
C ASP A 13 14.39 16.17 -11.43
N ARG A 14 14.05 14.88 -11.54
CA ARG A 14 14.98 13.76 -11.34
C ARG A 14 15.67 13.31 -12.64
N ARG A 15 15.17 13.77 -13.78
CA ARG A 15 15.60 13.34 -15.13
C ARG A 15 15.48 11.83 -15.31
N GLU A 16 14.36 11.25 -14.89
CA GLU A 16 14.08 9.81 -14.92
C GLU A 16 12.87 9.49 -15.81
N LEU A 17 12.97 8.44 -16.61
CA LEU A 17 11.82 7.77 -17.22
C LEU A 17 11.66 6.40 -16.59
N ARG A 18 10.46 6.10 -16.12
CA ARG A 18 10.11 4.80 -15.55
C ARG A 18 8.99 4.14 -16.32
N ARG A 19 9.04 2.80 -16.39
CA ARG A 19 7.94 1.97 -16.88
C ARG A 19 7.54 1.01 -15.77
N GLY A 20 6.42 1.29 -15.10
CA GLY A 20 6.09 0.60 -13.86
C GLY A 20 7.20 0.80 -12.83
N PRO A 21 7.76 -0.28 -12.24
CA PRO A 21 8.86 -0.19 -11.30
C PRO A 21 10.22 0.07 -11.97
N ASP A 22 10.36 -0.21 -13.27
CA ASP A 22 11.64 -0.23 -13.97
C ASP A 22 12.10 1.18 -14.34
N LEU A 23 13.29 1.55 -13.89
CA LEU A 23 13.99 2.75 -14.33
C LEU A 23 14.60 2.48 -15.71
N LEU A 24 14.17 3.25 -16.72
CA LEU A 24 14.69 3.15 -18.07
C LEU A 24 15.90 4.07 -18.24
N SER A 25 17.03 3.51 -18.64
CA SER A 25 18.22 4.30 -18.96
C SER A 25 18.04 4.98 -20.32
N LEU A 26 18.05 6.30 -20.33
CA LEU A 26 17.95 7.11 -21.54
C LEU A 26 19.22 7.95 -21.75
N GLU A 27 19.58 8.13 -23.01
CA GLU A 27 20.55 9.16 -23.35
C GLU A 27 19.98 10.56 -23.05
N PRO A 28 20.78 11.51 -22.54
CA PRO A 28 20.29 12.82 -22.13
C PRO A 28 19.46 13.55 -23.19
N GLN A 29 19.88 13.47 -24.46
CA GLN A 29 19.17 14.10 -25.57
C GLN A 29 17.82 13.43 -25.90
N VAL A 30 17.69 12.12 -25.66
CA VAL A 30 16.43 11.39 -25.82
C VAL A 30 15.46 11.77 -24.71
N PHE A 31 15.98 11.96 -23.49
CA PHE A 31 15.19 12.46 -22.38
C PHE A 31 14.67 13.88 -22.63
N ASP A 32 15.54 14.79 -23.01
CA ASP A 32 15.17 16.19 -23.31
C ASP A 32 14.17 16.29 -24.47
N LEU A 33 14.31 15.43 -25.46
CA LEU A 33 13.35 15.31 -26.58
C LEU A 33 11.97 14.86 -26.08
N LEU A 34 11.91 13.87 -25.18
CA LEU A 34 10.64 13.40 -24.63
C LEU A 34 9.96 14.48 -23.76
N VAL A 35 10.73 15.19 -22.94
CA VAL A 35 10.22 16.33 -22.15
C VAL A 35 9.62 17.37 -23.09
N PHE A 36 10.36 17.80 -24.11
CA PHE A 36 9.90 18.80 -25.06
C PHE A 36 8.63 18.40 -25.81
N LEU A 37 8.53 17.13 -26.23
CA LEU A 37 7.33 16.60 -26.89
C LEU A 37 6.12 16.55 -25.96
N LEU A 38 6.31 16.20 -24.69
CA LEU A 38 5.25 16.15 -23.68
C LEU A 38 4.76 17.54 -23.28
N GLU A 39 5.65 18.50 -23.13
CA GLU A 39 5.31 19.90 -22.84
C GLU A 39 4.51 20.54 -23.98
N ASN A 40 4.78 20.13 -25.23
CA ASN A 40 4.12 20.63 -26.43
C ASN A 40 3.09 19.66 -27.05
N ARG A 41 2.53 18.74 -26.23
CA ARG A 41 1.61 17.69 -26.70
C ARG A 41 0.35 18.20 -27.43
N ASP A 42 -0.03 19.44 -27.19
CA ASP A 42 -1.22 20.05 -27.78
C ASP A 42 -1.00 20.54 -29.22
N ARG A 43 0.25 20.63 -29.69
CA ARG A 43 0.61 21.10 -31.01
C ARG A 43 1.60 20.17 -31.74
N VAL A 44 1.72 20.34 -33.03
CA VAL A 44 2.81 19.73 -33.81
C VAL A 44 4.05 20.61 -33.65
N VAL A 45 5.17 20.02 -33.17
CA VAL A 45 6.46 20.71 -33.08
C VAL A 45 7.23 20.51 -34.38
N SER A 46 7.78 21.58 -34.92
CA SER A 46 8.59 21.52 -36.14
C SER A 46 9.95 20.88 -35.86
N ARG A 47 10.67 20.50 -36.92
CA ARG A 47 12.06 20.02 -36.78
C ARG A 47 12.96 21.11 -36.20
N ASP A 48 12.76 22.35 -36.61
CA ASP A 48 13.54 23.48 -36.13
C ASP A 48 13.26 23.77 -34.64
N ASP A 49 12.00 23.66 -34.19
CA ASP A 49 11.64 23.78 -32.78
C ASP A 49 12.38 22.73 -31.93
N VAL A 50 12.41 21.46 -32.40
CA VAL A 50 13.10 20.38 -31.72
C VAL A 50 14.61 20.63 -31.68
N LEU A 51 15.21 21.06 -32.79
CA LEU A 51 16.64 21.36 -32.87
C LEU A 51 17.03 22.52 -31.93
N GLN A 52 16.22 23.54 -31.88
CA GLN A 52 16.44 24.71 -31.03
C GLN A 52 16.33 24.30 -29.54
N SER A 53 15.32 23.54 -29.17
CA SER A 53 15.06 23.18 -27.78
C SER A 53 16.04 22.13 -27.22
N VAL A 54 16.31 21.06 -27.98
CA VAL A 54 17.11 19.93 -27.50
C VAL A 54 18.61 20.12 -27.72
N TRP A 55 19.03 20.86 -28.77
CA TRP A 55 20.43 21.09 -29.11
C TRP A 55 20.88 22.55 -29.01
N GLY A 56 20.03 23.46 -28.51
CA GLY A 56 20.38 24.87 -28.35
C GLY A 56 20.74 25.57 -29.67
N GLY A 57 20.09 25.15 -30.77
CA GLY A 57 20.32 25.70 -32.09
C GLY A 57 21.58 25.21 -32.84
N ARG A 58 22.29 24.19 -32.27
CA ARG A 58 23.42 23.57 -32.98
C ARG A 58 22.93 22.79 -34.20
N THR A 59 23.60 22.96 -35.33
CA THR A 59 23.29 22.22 -36.55
C THR A 59 23.62 20.73 -36.36
N VAL A 60 22.61 19.88 -36.40
CA VAL A 60 22.76 18.41 -36.42
C VAL A 60 22.18 17.84 -37.70
N SER A 61 22.69 16.68 -38.13
CA SER A 61 22.19 16.05 -39.35
C SER A 61 20.76 15.52 -39.17
N GLU A 62 20.00 15.45 -40.26
CA GLU A 62 18.63 14.86 -40.27
C GLU A 62 18.64 13.42 -39.76
N SER A 63 19.70 12.66 -40.04
CA SER A 63 19.89 11.30 -39.54
C SER A 63 20.00 11.25 -38.03
N THR A 64 20.64 12.25 -37.40
CA THR A 64 20.77 12.34 -35.94
C THR A 64 19.40 12.53 -35.27
N LEU A 65 18.59 13.48 -35.80
CA LEU A 65 17.23 13.70 -35.27
C LEU A 65 16.36 12.44 -35.47
N ALA A 66 16.41 11.81 -36.62
CA ALA A 66 15.66 10.57 -36.88
C ALA A 66 16.06 9.44 -35.93
N THR A 67 17.36 9.32 -35.63
CA THR A 67 17.89 8.33 -34.67
C THR A 67 17.37 8.60 -33.25
N ARG A 68 17.32 9.87 -32.82
CA ARG A 68 16.80 10.24 -31.47
C ARG A 68 15.30 10.01 -31.36
N ILE A 69 14.53 10.33 -32.38
CA ILE A 69 13.08 10.02 -32.44
C ILE A 69 12.85 8.49 -32.36
N SER A 70 13.66 7.71 -33.09
CA SER A 70 13.56 6.25 -33.05
C SER A 70 13.94 5.69 -31.68
N ALA A 71 14.96 6.26 -31.01
CA ALA A 71 15.35 5.89 -29.64
C ALA A 71 14.26 6.26 -28.64
N ALA A 72 13.65 7.45 -28.77
CA ALA A 72 12.53 7.88 -27.93
C ALA A 72 11.31 6.93 -28.06
N ARG A 73 10.95 6.55 -29.28
CA ARG A 73 9.89 5.56 -29.52
C ARG A 73 10.22 4.23 -28.90
N ARG A 74 11.41 3.70 -29.12
CA ARG A 74 11.84 2.42 -28.56
C ARG A 74 11.76 2.41 -27.03
N ALA A 75 12.15 3.51 -26.39
CA ALA A 75 12.06 3.64 -24.94
C ALA A 75 10.60 3.61 -24.42
N LEU A 76 9.64 3.98 -25.26
CA LEU A 76 8.21 3.98 -24.97
C LEU A 76 7.47 2.76 -25.53
N ASP A 77 8.18 1.71 -25.94
CA ASP A 77 7.61 0.55 -26.64
C ASP A 77 6.69 0.96 -27.83
N ASP A 78 7.08 2.03 -28.52
CA ASP A 78 6.41 2.54 -29.73
C ASP A 78 7.31 2.27 -30.95
N THR A 79 6.71 2.11 -32.12
CA THR A 79 7.43 1.87 -33.36
C THR A 79 7.16 2.96 -34.39
N GLY A 80 8.07 3.07 -35.38
CA GLY A 80 7.88 3.98 -36.51
C GLY A 80 6.64 3.68 -37.34
N GLU A 81 6.16 2.44 -37.32
CA GLU A 81 4.95 1.99 -38.02
C GLU A 81 3.68 2.27 -37.20
N GLN A 82 3.69 1.93 -35.92
CA GLN A 82 2.53 2.11 -35.03
C GLN A 82 2.29 3.57 -34.67
N GLN A 83 3.35 4.34 -34.38
CA GLN A 83 3.31 5.74 -33.99
C GLN A 83 2.23 6.04 -32.94
N ARG A 84 2.15 5.19 -31.95
CA ARG A 84 1.10 5.16 -30.93
C ARG A 84 1.21 6.34 -29.96
N LEU A 85 2.43 6.70 -29.58
CA LEU A 85 2.72 7.79 -28.66
C LEU A 85 3.38 8.98 -29.34
N ILE A 86 4.31 8.74 -30.28
CA ILE A 86 4.99 9.81 -31.01
C ILE A 86 4.65 9.71 -32.49
N ARG A 87 3.80 10.60 -32.96
CA ARG A 87 3.38 10.65 -34.37
C ARG A 87 4.30 11.56 -35.20
N THR A 88 4.74 11.08 -36.35
CA THR A 88 5.36 11.91 -37.37
C THR A 88 4.27 12.55 -38.24
N VAL A 89 4.26 13.88 -38.33
CA VAL A 89 3.38 14.63 -39.24
C VAL A 89 4.19 15.04 -40.46
N LEU A 90 3.87 14.43 -41.59
CA LEU A 90 4.62 14.59 -42.82
C LEU A 90 4.84 16.08 -43.16
N ARG A 91 6.09 16.47 -43.44
CA ARG A 91 6.55 17.83 -43.74
C ARG A 91 6.31 18.89 -42.65
N LYS A 92 5.75 18.53 -41.49
CA LYS A 92 5.43 19.46 -40.39
C LYS A 92 6.26 19.23 -39.15
N GLY A 93 6.58 17.97 -38.83
CA GLY A 93 7.37 17.66 -37.63
C GLY A 93 6.83 16.46 -36.83
N PHE A 94 6.79 16.60 -35.52
CA PHE A 94 6.42 15.53 -34.59
C PHE A 94 5.37 16.01 -33.60
N ARG A 95 4.58 15.07 -33.06
CA ARG A 95 3.62 15.35 -32.00
C ARG A 95 3.53 14.15 -31.04
N PHE A 96 3.51 14.43 -29.74
CA PHE A 96 3.10 13.44 -28.76
C PHE A 96 1.57 13.34 -28.76
N ILE A 97 1.02 12.13 -28.94
CA ILE A 97 -0.43 11.90 -29.07
C ILE A 97 -1.00 11.01 -27.97
N GLY A 98 -0.17 10.45 -27.10
CA GLY A 98 -0.62 9.72 -25.92
C GLY A 98 -1.36 10.64 -24.94
N ALA A 99 -2.34 10.09 -24.22
CA ALA A 99 -3.00 10.82 -23.14
C ALA A 99 -2.00 10.99 -21.99
N ALA A 100 -1.37 12.15 -21.88
CA ALA A 100 -0.44 12.49 -20.82
C ALA A 100 -1.06 13.46 -19.83
N GLN A 101 -0.95 13.14 -18.54
CA GLN A 101 -1.33 14.02 -17.43
C GLN A 101 -0.08 14.66 -16.86
N GLU A 102 -0.09 15.97 -16.73
CA GLU A 102 0.95 16.72 -16.05
C GLU A 102 0.59 16.86 -14.57
N VAL A 103 1.51 16.46 -13.73
CA VAL A 103 1.38 16.53 -12.27
C VAL A 103 2.45 17.47 -11.76
N GLN A 104 2.04 18.60 -11.21
CA GLN A 104 2.97 19.50 -10.53
C GLN A 104 3.37 18.87 -9.20
N THR A 105 4.62 18.41 -9.09
CA THR A 105 5.22 18.08 -7.80
C THR A 105 5.31 19.36 -6.97
N PRO A 106 4.87 19.36 -5.70
CA PRO A 106 5.11 20.49 -4.82
C PRO A 106 6.62 20.70 -4.71
N VAL A 107 7.11 21.84 -5.19
CA VAL A 107 8.51 22.22 -5.09
C VAL A 107 8.89 22.24 -3.60
N GLU A 108 9.80 21.36 -3.19
CA GLU A 108 10.54 21.55 -1.94
C GLU A 108 11.19 22.94 -2.03
N ARG A 109 10.67 23.90 -1.28
CA ARG A 109 11.31 25.20 -1.11
C ARG A 109 12.70 24.95 -0.54
N ARG A 110 13.73 25.14 -1.34
CA ARG A 110 15.09 25.30 -0.85
C ARG A 110 15.08 26.41 0.19
N LEU A 111 15.36 26.04 1.42
CA LEU A 111 15.60 27.00 2.49
C LEU A 111 16.85 27.80 2.13
N THR A 112 16.67 29.02 1.67
CA THR A 112 17.75 30.01 1.70
C THR A 112 17.97 30.41 3.16
N PRO A 113 19.23 30.53 3.64
CA PRO A 113 19.49 30.98 5.00
C PRO A 113 18.93 32.38 5.17
N CYS A 114 18.01 32.55 6.08
CA CYS A 114 17.45 33.85 6.45
C CYS A 114 18.28 34.41 7.60
N ASP A 115 19.20 35.33 7.28
CA ASP A 115 19.79 36.27 8.25
C ASP A 115 18.72 37.31 8.63
N ARG A 116 17.95 37.05 9.66
CA ARG A 116 17.23 38.07 10.43
C ARG A 116 17.01 37.59 11.86
N THR A 117 17.58 38.33 12.80
CA THR A 117 17.30 38.26 14.24
C THR A 117 15.78 38.41 14.49
N PRO A 118 15.18 37.62 15.41
CA PRO A 118 13.77 37.74 15.71
C PRO A 118 13.49 38.97 16.59
N ASP A 119 12.67 39.84 16.06
CA ASP A 119 11.98 40.85 16.87
C ASP A 119 10.89 40.18 17.70
N ALA A 120 11.00 40.29 19.02
CA ALA A 120 10.07 39.68 19.95
C ALA A 120 8.77 40.50 20.01
N GLY A 121 7.78 40.12 19.27
CA GLY A 121 6.46 40.74 19.41
C GLY A 121 5.52 40.57 18.22
N ARG A 122 4.97 39.39 18.03
CA ARG A 122 3.66 38.98 17.52
C ARG A 122 3.78 37.59 16.91
N MET A 123 3.34 36.61 17.63
CA MET A 123 3.04 35.31 17.01
C MET A 123 1.88 35.51 16.02
N THR A 124 2.24 35.72 14.74
CA THR A 124 1.25 35.59 13.65
C THR A 124 0.92 34.11 13.52
N GLU A 125 -0.37 33.80 13.65
CA GLU A 125 -0.91 32.47 13.39
C GLU A 125 -0.33 31.92 12.08
N PRO A 126 0.31 30.72 12.07
CA PRO A 126 0.82 30.16 10.82
C PRO A 126 -0.35 29.95 9.86
N PRO A 127 -0.17 30.21 8.56
CA PRO A 127 -1.25 30.09 7.60
C PRO A 127 -1.82 28.66 7.65
N ARG A 128 -3.13 28.55 7.87
CA ARG A 128 -3.87 27.28 7.82
C ARG A 128 -3.56 26.60 6.50
N PRO A 129 -3.04 25.35 6.49
CA PRO A 129 -2.84 24.63 5.24
C PRO A 129 -4.19 24.51 4.53
N SER A 130 -4.21 24.84 3.23
CA SER A 130 -5.42 24.78 2.41
C SER A 130 -6.06 23.39 2.55
N GLN A 131 -7.37 23.31 2.78
CA GLN A 131 -8.13 22.06 3.01
C GLN A 131 -8.18 21.09 1.82
N ARG A 132 -7.46 21.36 0.73
CA ARG A 132 -7.40 20.50 -0.44
C ARG A 132 -6.37 19.39 -0.24
N GLY A 133 -6.83 18.15 -0.08
CA GLY A 133 -5.98 16.95 -0.08
C GLY A 133 -5.24 16.64 1.23
N ARG A 134 -5.69 17.17 2.39
CA ARG A 134 -5.00 16.98 3.67
C ARG A 134 -5.08 15.51 4.13
N ARG A 135 -3.93 14.86 4.24
CA ARG A 135 -3.79 13.57 4.93
C ARG A 135 -4.06 13.76 6.42
N ALA A 136 -4.52 12.69 7.09
CA ALA A 136 -4.64 12.71 8.55
C ALA A 136 -3.26 13.00 9.18
N SER A 137 -3.27 13.75 10.26
CA SER A 137 -2.06 14.24 10.93
C SER A 137 -2.01 13.79 12.38
N ILE A 138 -0.81 13.41 12.85
CA ILE A 138 -0.58 12.92 14.21
C ILE A 138 0.64 13.57 14.85
N ALA A 139 0.50 13.90 16.14
CA ALA A 139 1.61 14.22 17.03
C ALA A 139 1.78 13.08 18.05
N VAL A 140 3.00 12.55 18.17
CA VAL A 140 3.36 11.64 19.26
C VAL A 140 4.10 12.46 20.32
N MET A 141 3.45 12.68 21.45
CA MET A 141 4.05 13.42 22.56
C MET A 141 5.10 12.56 23.27
N PRO A 142 6.15 13.17 23.82
CA PRO A 142 7.13 12.42 24.60
C PRO A 142 6.44 11.68 25.74
N PHE A 143 6.65 10.35 25.80
CA PHE A 143 6.10 9.54 26.86
C PHE A 143 6.61 10.02 28.22
N THR A 144 5.73 10.11 29.20
CA THR A 144 6.08 10.51 30.55
C THR A 144 6.81 9.35 31.25
N ALA A 145 7.88 9.65 31.97
CA ALA A 145 8.59 8.67 32.79
C ALA A 145 8.21 8.90 34.26
N ALA A 146 7.73 7.87 34.95
CA ALA A 146 7.47 7.93 36.37
C ALA A 146 8.79 8.09 37.17
N PRO A 147 8.72 8.61 38.43
CA PRO A 147 9.89 8.70 39.28
C PRO A 147 10.60 7.35 39.43
N GLY A 148 11.92 7.32 39.16
CA GLY A 148 12.72 6.09 39.15
C GLY A 148 12.90 5.43 37.79
N CYS A 149 12.11 5.80 36.78
CA CYS A 149 12.27 5.30 35.41
C CYS A 149 13.28 6.14 34.60
N ALA A 150 14.08 5.48 33.76
CA ALA A 150 15.02 6.17 32.89
C ALA A 150 14.26 6.96 31.81
N ARG A 151 14.30 8.29 31.89
CA ARG A 151 13.69 9.19 30.89
C ARG A 151 14.19 8.92 29.47
N SER A 152 15.46 8.49 29.32
CA SER A 152 16.04 8.10 28.05
C SER A 152 15.34 6.92 27.39
N PHE A 153 14.78 6.00 28.16
CA PHE A 153 14.01 4.89 27.64
C PHE A 153 12.66 5.37 27.07
N ALA A 154 11.90 6.17 27.82
CA ALA A 154 10.64 6.76 27.34
C ALA A 154 10.85 7.59 26.08
N ASP A 155 11.95 8.36 26.02
CA ASP A 155 12.35 9.15 24.85
C ASP A 155 12.70 8.26 23.64
N GLY A 156 13.34 7.11 23.88
CA GLY A 156 13.65 6.11 22.86
C GLY A 156 12.37 5.49 22.26
N VAL A 157 11.44 5.03 23.10
CA VAL A 157 10.13 4.50 22.68
C VAL A 157 9.39 5.54 21.83
N THR A 158 9.32 6.79 22.29
CA THR A 158 8.67 7.87 21.55
C THR A 158 9.32 8.10 20.19
N HIS A 159 10.66 8.11 20.14
CA HIS A 159 11.40 8.28 18.89
C HIS A 159 11.11 7.16 17.88
N ASP A 160 11.11 5.91 18.34
CA ASP A 160 10.87 4.75 17.50
C ASP A 160 9.44 4.74 16.96
N ILE A 161 8.45 5.16 17.77
CA ILE A 161 7.06 5.32 17.32
C ILE A 161 6.96 6.41 16.24
N ILE A 162 7.55 7.60 16.45
CA ILE A 162 7.57 8.67 15.44
C ILE A 162 8.20 8.18 14.14
N SER A 163 9.34 7.49 14.23
CA SER A 163 10.07 6.98 13.07
C SER A 163 9.28 5.89 12.34
N GLY A 164 8.61 5.00 13.07
CA GLY A 164 7.77 3.94 12.52
C GLY A 164 6.55 4.50 11.78
N LEU A 165 5.83 5.44 12.39
CA LEU A 165 4.68 6.10 11.76
C LEU A 165 5.08 6.88 10.50
N ALA A 166 6.24 7.57 10.54
CA ALA A 166 6.72 8.33 9.38
C ALA A 166 7.02 7.42 8.16
N ARG A 167 7.40 6.16 8.37
CA ARG A 167 7.63 5.18 7.30
C ARG A 167 6.34 4.73 6.60
N LEU A 168 5.20 4.81 7.27
CA LEU A 168 3.91 4.41 6.69
C LEU A 168 3.45 5.31 5.55
N ARG A 169 3.96 6.56 5.48
CA ARG A 169 3.67 7.58 4.45
C ARG A 169 2.18 7.93 4.26
N ALA A 170 1.30 7.29 4.99
CA ALA A 170 -0.13 7.58 4.99
C ALA A 170 -0.46 8.84 5.77
N LEU A 171 0.30 9.08 6.84
CA LEU A 171 0.04 10.12 7.82
C LEU A 171 1.03 11.28 7.68
N PHE A 172 0.58 12.47 8.06
CA PHE A 172 1.48 13.58 8.36
C PHE A 172 1.89 13.46 9.83
N VAL A 173 3.16 13.11 10.06
CA VAL A 173 3.69 12.93 11.42
C VAL A 173 4.50 14.17 11.82
N VAL A 174 4.15 14.76 12.95
CA VAL A 174 4.87 15.92 13.48
C VAL A 174 6.30 15.51 13.89
N ALA A 175 7.27 16.31 13.48
CA ALA A 175 8.67 16.03 13.76
C ALA A 175 8.97 16.02 15.28
N ARG A 176 9.85 15.08 15.70
CA ARG A 176 10.30 14.94 17.09
C ARG A 176 10.67 16.25 17.78
N GLY A 177 11.41 17.12 17.07
CA GLY A 177 11.85 18.41 17.65
C GLY A 177 10.68 19.27 18.15
N SER A 178 9.56 19.28 17.44
CA SER A 178 8.36 20.06 17.82
C SER A 178 7.65 19.46 19.02
N THR A 179 7.45 18.15 19.05
CA THR A 179 6.74 17.50 20.18
C THR A 179 7.58 17.51 21.44
N PHE A 180 8.90 17.31 21.33
CA PHE A 180 9.82 17.36 22.48
C PHE A 180 10.01 18.76 23.05
N ALA A 181 9.91 19.80 22.23
CA ALA A 181 9.93 21.19 22.71
C ALA A 181 8.69 21.54 23.57
N LEU A 182 7.60 20.81 23.40
CA LEU A 182 6.32 21.04 24.10
C LEU A 182 6.07 20.05 25.24
N ARG A 183 7.04 19.21 25.60
CA ARG A 183 6.93 18.10 26.56
C ARG A 183 6.19 18.47 27.86
N ASP A 184 6.62 19.49 28.55
CA ASP A 184 6.13 19.83 29.87
C ASP A 184 5.05 20.93 29.82
N GLN A 185 4.63 21.33 28.63
CA GLN A 185 3.70 22.43 28.41
C GLN A 185 2.30 21.97 28.03
N MET A 186 2.16 20.75 27.51
CA MET A 186 0.90 20.23 27.00
C MET A 186 0.69 18.76 27.35
N SER A 187 -0.45 18.48 27.97
CA SER A 187 -0.90 17.11 28.26
C SER A 187 -2.28 16.80 27.67
N HIS A 188 -3.01 17.82 27.23
CA HIS A 188 -4.40 17.66 26.78
C HIS A 188 -4.48 17.54 25.26
N PRO A 189 -5.13 16.49 24.70
CA PRO A 189 -5.20 16.26 23.25
C PRO A 189 -5.68 17.47 22.44
N GLY A 190 -6.74 18.16 22.89
CA GLY A 190 -7.27 19.34 22.22
C GLY A 190 -6.33 20.55 22.20
N GLU A 191 -5.46 20.68 23.19
CA GLU A 191 -4.42 21.71 23.22
C GLU A 191 -3.30 21.35 22.23
N ILE A 192 -2.85 20.09 22.22
CA ILE A 192 -1.89 19.56 21.24
C ILE A 192 -2.40 19.78 19.82
N GLY A 193 -3.67 19.45 19.56
CA GLY A 193 -4.30 19.63 18.26
C GLY A 193 -4.34 21.09 17.80
N ARG A 194 -4.61 22.01 18.73
CA ARG A 194 -4.68 23.45 18.44
C ARG A 194 -3.30 24.06 18.14
N VAL A 195 -2.29 23.66 18.91
CA VAL A 195 -0.91 24.23 18.76
C VAL A 195 -0.16 23.60 17.61
N LEU A 196 -0.26 22.27 17.44
CA LEU A 196 0.45 21.54 16.37
C LEU A 196 -0.37 21.35 15.09
N HIS A 197 -1.64 21.78 15.09
CA HIS A 197 -2.59 21.64 13.98
C HIS A 197 -2.71 20.19 13.48
N VAL A 198 -2.86 19.24 14.41
CA VAL A 198 -3.00 17.81 14.14
C VAL A 198 -4.38 17.28 14.46
N ASP A 199 -4.77 16.20 13.76
CA ASP A 199 -6.06 15.54 13.93
C ASP A 199 -6.04 14.53 15.08
N TYR A 200 -4.85 13.97 15.37
CA TYR A 200 -4.62 12.93 16.37
C TYR A 200 -3.43 13.24 17.26
N ALA A 201 -3.51 12.83 18.52
CA ALA A 201 -2.42 12.87 19.49
C ALA A 201 -2.21 11.47 20.08
N ALA A 202 -0.98 10.98 20.03
CA ALA A 202 -0.56 9.80 20.77
C ALA A 202 0.19 10.25 22.01
N ILE A 203 -0.24 9.77 23.18
CA ILE A 203 0.33 10.05 24.49
C ILE A 203 0.61 8.73 25.22
N GLY A 204 1.50 8.73 26.18
CA GLY A 204 1.81 7.52 26.93
C GLY A 204 2.68 7.77 28.14
N SER A 205 2.84 6.72 28.95
CA SER A 205 3.69 6.73 30.14
C SER A 205 4.56 5.46 30.24
N VAL A 206 5.63 5.57 30.98
CA VAL A 206 6.50 4.47 31.37
C VAL A 206 6.65 4.48 32.88
N GLU A 207 6.30 3.38 33.52
CA GLU A 207 6.41 3.16 34.96
C GLU A 207 7.36 2.00 35.25
N ASP A 208 8.13 2.12 36.32
CA ASP A 208 9.06 1.07 36.77
C ASP A 208 8.46 0.33 37.97
N ASN A 209 8.06 -0.91 37.75
CA ASN A 209 7.50 -1.79 38.76
C ASN A 209 8.56 -2.81 39.31
N GLY A 210 9.84 -2.40 39.36
CA GLY A 210 10.96 -3.19 39.83
C GLY A 210 11.56 -4.07 38.74
N ASP A 211 11.13 -5.31 38.60
CA ASP A 211 11.64 -6.24 37.58
C ASP A 211 11.04 -5.98 36.17
N ARG A 212 9.97 -5.22 36.09
CA ARG A 212 9.23 -4.97 34.84
C ARG A 212 8.98 -3.48 34.64
N LEU A 213 8.98 -3.08 33.37
CA LEU A 213 8.49 -1.77 32.96
C LEU A 213 7.07 -1.91 32.46
N HIS A 214 6.19 -1.05 32.97
CA HIS A 214 4.81 -0.92 32.51
C HIS A 214 4.70 0.30 31.60
N ILE A 215 4.31 0.09 30.34
CA ILE A 215 4.20 1.11 29.33
C ILE A 215 2.73 1.23 28.95
N THR A 216 2.17 2.44 29.05
CA THR A 216 0.83 2.75 28.52
C THR A 216 0.95 3.59 27.27
N ALA A 217 0.03 3.41 26.33
CA ALA A 217 -0.08 4.22 25.14
C ALA A 217 -1.56 4.45 24.82
N GLU A 218 -1.90 5.68 24.46
CA GLU A 218 -3.25 6.09 24.10
C GLU A 218 -3.23 6.89 22.81
N LEU A 219 -4.27 6.73 21.99
CA LEU A 219 -4.52 7.53 20.80
C LEU A 219 -5.82 8.30 20.99
N CYS A 220 -5.73 9.61 20.85
CA CYS A 220 -6.85 10.52 21.01
C CYS A 220 -7.12 11.31 19.73
N THR A 221 -8.39 11.58 19.46
CA THR A 221 -8.79 12.65 18.54
C THR A 221 -8.59 14.00 19.22
N THR A 222 -8.17 15.02 18.45
CA THR A 222 -7.86 16.35 18.99
C THR A 222 -9.03 17.33 18.91
N ASP A 223 -10.08 17.01 18.14
CA ASP A 223 -11.28 17.83 17.95
C ASP A 223 -12.29 17.66 19.11
N ASP A 224 -12.46 16.45 19.63
CA ASP A 224 -13.40 16.10 20.69
C ASP A 224 -12.75 15.47 21.93
N ASN A 225 -11.42 15.35 21.97
CA ASN A 225 -10.59 14.75 23.04
C ASN A 225 -10.95 13.30 23.37
N ARG A 226 -11.51 12.57 22.43
CA ARG A 226 -11.92 11.20 22.65
C ARG A 226 -10.74 10.25 22.49
N VAL A 227 -10.54 9.37 23.47
CA VAL A 227 -9.63 8.23 23.35
C VAL A 227 -10.27 7.23 22.39
N ILE A 228 -9.59 6.94 21.28
CA ILE A 228 -10.04 5.98 20.27
C ILE A 228 -9.32 4.64 20.40
N TRP A 229 -8.17 4.64 21.07
CA TRP A 229 -7.42 3.43 21.38
C TRP A 229 -6.56 3.64 22.63
N ALA A 230 -6.43 2.60 23.45
CA ALA A 230 -5.50 2.54 24.56
C ALA A 230 -5.05 1.09 24.78
N ASP A 231 -3.78 0.91 25.09
CA ASP A 231 -3.19 -0.40 25.41
C ASP A 231 -2.07 -0.25 26.43
N SER A 232 -1.73 -1.36 27.08
CA SER A 232 -0.65 -1.41 28.05
C SER A 232 0.25 -2.64 27.81
N TYR A 233 1.54 -2.46 28.07
CA TYR A 233 2.57 -3.46 27.81
C TYR A 233 3.44 -3.63 29.03
N GLU A 234 3.74 -4.88 29.36
CA GLU A 234 4.73 -5.20 30.39
C GLU A 234 5.95 -5.86 29.76
N ILE A 235 7.13 -5.30 29.99
CA ILE A 235 8.40 -5.84 29.49
C ILE A 235 9.39 -6.06 30.65
N PRO A 236 10.22 -7.11 30.61
CA PRO A 236 11.29 -7.29 31.58
C PRO A 236 12.28 -6.12 31.52
N ARG A 237 12.67 -5.57 32.67
CA ARG A 237 13.60 -4.42 32.73
C ARG A 237 14.95 -4.71 32.08
N GLY A 238 15.46 -5.94 32.24
CA GLY A 238 16.75 -6.35 31.66
C GLY A 238 16.78 -6.32 30.13
N ASP A 239 15.63 -6.53 29.50
CA ASP A 239 15.48 -6.60 28.05
C ASP A 239 14.96 -5.31 27.42
N ALA A 240 14.73 -4.27 28.23
CA ALA A 240 14.04 -3.04 27.82
C ALA A 240 14.60 -2.46 26.52
N PHE A 241 15.91 -2.28 26.39
CA PHE A 241 16.54 -1.73 25.20
C PHE A 241 16.52 -2.68 23.99
N LEU A 242 16.49 -3.99 24.19
CA LEU A 242 16.42 -5.00 23.13
C LEU A 242 15.00 -5.12 22.55
N ILE A 243 13.98 -4.84 23.36
CA ILE A 243 12.57 -5.03 23.03
C ILE A 243 11.93 -3.71 22.53
N THR A 244 12.56 -2.55 22.75
CA THR A 244 12.01 -1.23 22.39
C THR A 244 11.50 -1.18 20.95
N GLY A 245 12.27 -1.66 19.98
CA GLY A 245 11.87 -1.68 18.58
C GLY A 245 10.65 -2.56 18.31
N LYS A 246 10.53 -3.74 18.98
CA LYS A 246 9.34 -4.60 18.84
C LYS A 246 8.10 -3.98 19.47
N LEU A 247 8.25 -3.32 20.61
CA LEU A 247 7.19 -2.59 21.28
C LEU A 247 6.70 -1.42 20.41
N ALA A 248 7.63 -0.59 19.93
CA ALA A 248 7.28 0.51 19.03
C ALA A 248 6.58 0.02 17.76
N THR A 249 7.03 -1.10 17.18
CA THR A 249 6.39 -1.76 16.03
C THR A 249 4.93 -2.10 16.32
N ARG A 250 4.61 -2.69 17.48
CA ARG A 250 3.23 -3.02 17.87
C ARG A 250 2.38 -1.78 18.05
N ILE A 251 2.90 -0.78 18.77
CA ILE A 251 2.19 0.49 18.97
C ILE A 251 1.89 1.18 17.62
N VAL A 252 2.89 1.26 16.73
CA VAL A 252 2.72 1.85 15.38
C VAL A 252 1.64 1.15 14.58
N SER A 253 1.62 -0.17 14.59
CA SER A 253 0.60 -0.94 13.87
C SER A 253 -0.80 -0.72 14.43
N SER A 254 -0.94 -0.65 15.76
CA SER A 254 -2.23 -0.34 16.39
C SER A 254 -2.69 1.08 16.08
N LEU A 255 -1.80 2.08 16.17
CA LEU A 255 -2.12 3.47 15.85
C LEU A 255 -2.56 3.62 14.39
N ASP A 256 -1.87 2.99 13.44
CA ASP A 256 -2.20 3.04 12.01
C ASP A 256 -3.58 2.43 11.74
N ALA A 257 -3.85 1.25 12.29
CA ALA A 257 -5.12 0.55 12.12
C ALA A 257 -6.32 1.36 12.67
N GLU A 258 -6.17 1.97 13.84
CA GLU A 258 -7.22 2.75 14.48
C GLU A 258 -7.46 4.10 13.80
N ILE A 259 -6.40 4.76 13.33
CA ILE A 259 -6.53 5.98 12.52
C ILE A 259 -7.24 5.63 11.21
N GLU A 260 -6.82 4.57 10.51
CA GLU A 260 -7.47 4.16 9.27
C GLU A 260 -8.95 3.81 9.48
N ALA A 261 -9.30 3.10 10.56
CA ALA A 261 -10.68 2.79 10.90
C ALA A 261 -11.50 4.06 11.17
N THR A 262 -10.93 5.00 11.93
CA THR A 262 -11.56 6.29 12.25
C THR A 262 -11.79 7.13 10.99
N GLU A 263 -10.80 7.23 10.11
CA GLU A 263 -10.91 7.97 8.85
C GLU A 263 -11.94 7.34 7.90
N ARG A 264 -12.01 6.00 7.84
CA ARG A 264 -13.06 5.30 7.08
C ARG A 264 -14.45 5.66 7.58
N ASN A 265 -14.65 5.63 8.90
CA ASN A 265 -15.93 5.96 9.51
C ASN A 265 -16.30 7.43 9.29
N ARG A 266 -15.36 8.36 9.45
CA ARG A 266 -15.55 9.78 9.15
C ARG A 266 -15.94 10.03 7.69
N ALA A 267 -15.27 9.36 6.76
CA ALA A 267 -15.53 9.50 5.32
C ALA A 267 -16.94 9.04 4.93
N VAL A 268 -17.46 7.99 5.57
CA VAL A 268 -18.81 7.48 5.31
C VAL A 268 -19.91 8.47 5.72
N LEU A 269 -19.68 9.24 6.78
CA LEU A 269 -20.65 10.21 7.29
C LEU A 269 -20.75 11.49 6.43
N LYS A 270 -19.75 11.76 5.56
CA LYS A 270 -19.76 12.95 4.69
C LYS A 270 -20.58 12.73 3.43
N PRO A 271 -21.22 13.78 2.88
CA PRO A 271 -21.88 13.69 1.57
C PRO A 271 -20.91 13.27 0.47
N PRO A 272 -21.29 12.36 -0.45
CA PRO A 272 -20.37 11.87 -1.48
C PRO A 272 -19.70 12.98 -2.32
N ASN A 273 -20.41 14.06 -2.59
CA ASN A 273 -19.91 15.15 -3.44
C ASN A 273 -18.91 16.09 -2.76
N SER A 274 -18.79 16.05 -1.42
CA SER A 274 -17.90 16.92 -0.64
C SER A 274 -16.55 16.30 -0.29
N LEU A 275 -16.30 15.04 -0.67
CA LEU A 275 -15.09 14.32 -0.31
C LEU A 275 -13.85 14.89 -1.03
N ASN A 276 -12.76 15.09 -0.28
CA ASN A 276 -11.42 15.28 -0.84
C ASN A 276 -10.79 13.93 -1.24
N ALA A 277 -9.54 13.94 -1.77
CA ALA A 277 -8.87 12.72 -2.24
C ALA A 277 -8.66 11.68 -1.12
N TRP A 278 -8.24 12.12 0.07
CA TRP A 278 -8.06 11.27 1.25
C TRP A 278 -9.37 10.62 1.68
N GLU A 279 -10.42 11.41 1.83
CA GLU A 279 -11.75 10.94 2.23
C GLU A 279 -12.38 10.00 1.19
N ALA A 280 -12.20 10.31 -0.11
CA ALA A 280 -12.64 9.43 -1.18
C ALA A 280 -11.91 8.08 -1.13
N HIS A 281 -10.59 8.07 -0.86
CA HIS A 281 -9.83 6.84 -0.67
C HIS A 281 -10.36 6.03 0.51
N HIS A 282 -10.56 6.63 1.69
CA HIS A 282 -11.08 5.94 2.86
C HIS A 282 -12.50 5.41 2.67
N ARG A 283 -13.33 6.13 1.93
CA ARG A 283 -14.65 5.61 1.55
C ARG A 283 -14.54 4.42 0.58
N GLY A 284 -13.56 4.44 -0.31
CA GLY A 284 -13.20 3.29 -1.15
C GLY A 284 -12.80 2.08 -0.30
N LEU A 285 -11.95 2.28 0.71
CA LEU A 285 -11.54 1.21 1.65
C LEU A 285 -12.74 0.66 2.44
N TRP A 286 -13.66 1.51 2.87
CA TRP A 286 -14.86 1.08 3.57
C TRP A 286 -15.71 0.11 2.73
N HIS A 287 -15.91 0.42 1.45
CA HIS A 287 -16.57 -0.49 0.52
C HIS A 287 -15.74 -1.74 0.24
N MET A 288 -14.44 -1.59 -0.02
CA MET A 288 -13.53 -2.68 -0.36
C MET A 288 -13.52 -3.81 0.70
N TYR A 289 -13.51 -3.45 1.98
CA TYR A 289 -13.48 -4.41 3.10
C TYR A 289 -14.83 -5.09 3.40
N ARG A 290 -15.85 -4.82 2.63
CA ARG A 290 -17.13 -5.56 2.70
C ARG A 290 -17.14 -6.82 1.85
N PHE A 291 -16.22 -6.95 0.94
CA PHE A 291 -15.97 -8.15 0.12
C PHE A 291 -17.22 -8.64 -0.66
N THR A 292 -18.09 -7.74 -1.11
CA THR A 292 -19.21 -8.02 -2.00
C THR A 292 -18.98 -7.41 -3.38
N GLU A 293 -19.58 -7.98 -4.42
CA GLU A 293 -19.43 -7.46 -5.79
C GLU A 293 -19.94 -6.02 -5.94
N PRO A 294 -21.15 -5.65 -5.42
CA PRO A 294 -21.63 -4.28 -5.48
C PRO A 294 -20.72 -3.28 -4.72
N ASP A 295 -20.19 -3.71 -3.55
CA ASP A 295 -19.29 -2.86 -2.79
C ASP A 295 -17.93 -2.72 -3.48
N ASN A 296 -17.44 -3.77 -4.16
CA ASN A 296 -16.19 -3.68 -4.94
C ASN A 296 -16.32 -2.68 -6.10
N GLU A 297 -17.46 -2.62 -6.80
CA GLU A 297 -17.73 -1.59 -7.80
C GLU A 297 -17.76 -0.17 -7.20
N GLN A 298 -18.37 0.00 -6.02
CA GLN A 298 -18.37 1.28 -5.34
C GLN A 298 -16.94 1.69 -4.92
N ALA A 299 -16.15 0.75 -4.42
CA ALA A 299 -14.75 0.98 -4.09
C ALA A 299 -13.96 1.49 -5.31
N GLN A 300 -14.13 0.87 -6.49
CA GLN A 300 -13.52 1.33 -7.74
C GLN A 300 -13.88 2.79 -8.08
N ARG A 301 -15.15 3.14 -7.93
CA ARG A 301 -15.62 4.52 -8.19
C ARG A 301 -14.96 5.52 -7.25
N TYR A 302 -14.86 5.20 -5.95
CA TYR A 302 -14.25 6.09 -4.96
C TYR A 302 -12.74 6.19 -5.10
N PHE A 303 -12.02 5.09 -5.38
CA PHE A 303 -10.59 5.14 -5.69
C PHE A 303 -10.33 5.92 -6.98
N GLY A 304 -11.12 5.70 -8.03
CA GLY A 304 -11.04 6.49 -9.27
C GLY A 304 -11.31 7.99 -9.05
N ARG A 305 -12.21 8.32 -8.11
CA ARG A 305 -12.42 9.72 -7.69
C ARG A 305 -11.23 10.28 -6.92
N ALA A 306 -10.66 9.52 -5.98
CA ALA A 306 -9.48 9.92 -5.24
C ALA A 306 -8.30 10.25 -6.19
N ILE A 307 -8.08 9.39 -7.19
CA ILE A 307 -7.06 9.59 -8.24
C ILE A 307 -7.34 10.85 -9.08
N LYS A 308 -8.60 11.12 -9.42
CA LYS A 308 -8.96 12.36 -10.16
C LYS A 308 -8.72 13.62 -9.35
N LEU A 309 -8.91 13.55 -8.02
CA LEU A 309 -8.72 14.68 -7.12
C LEU A 309 -7.23 14.90 -6.78
N ASP A 310 -6.46 13.82 -6.69
CA ASP A 310 -5.02 13.85 -6.45
C ASP A 310 -4.34 12.69 -7.22
N PRO A 311 -3.84 12.93 -8.42
CA PRO A 311 -3.15 11.93 -9.22
C PRO A 311 -1.81 11.44 -8.62
N THR A 312 -1.28 12.12 -7.60
CA THR A 312 -0.06 11.71 -6.89
C THR A 312 -0.33 10.80 -5.69
N PHE A 313 -1.61 10.54 -5.39
CA PHE A 313 -2.00 9.75 -4.25
C PHE A 313 -1.85 8.24 -4.54
N SER A 314 -0.65 7.70 -4.32
CA SER A 314 -0.25 6.31 -4.58
C SER A 314 -1.22 5.28 -4.02
N ARG A 315 -1.68 5.44 -2.77
CA ARG A 315 -2.58 4.50 -2.10
C ARG A 315 -3.93 4.34 -2.78
N ALA A 316 -4.43 5.37 -3.47
CA ALA A 316 -5.67 5.25 -4.23
C ALA A 316 -5.52 4.30 -5.44
N TYR A 317 -4.35 4.30 -6.08
CA TYR A 317 -4.03 3.33 -7.13
C TYR A 317 -3.86 1.92 -6.56
N ALA A 318 -3.24 1.78 -5.39
CA ALA A 318 -3.12 0.48 -4.72
C ALA A 318 -4.49 -0.10 -4.38
N GLY A 319 -5.42 0.72 -3.86
CA GLY A 319 -6.81 0.33 -3.63
C GLY A 319 -7.54 -0.07 -4.91
N LEU A 320 -7.37 0.70 -5.99
CA LEU A 320 -7.96 0.37 -7.29
C LEU A 320 -7.39 -0.95 -7.85
N SER A 321 -6.08 -1.17 -7.75
CA SER A 321 -5.44 -2.44 -8.12
C SER A 321 -6.02 -3.62 -7.33
N PHE A 322 -6.24 -3.44 -6.02
CA PHE A 322 -6.87 -4.46 -5.19
C PHE A 322 -8.28 -4.85 -5.69
N THR A 323 -9.09 -3.86 -6.08
CA THR A 323 -10.45 -4.15 -6.55
C THR A 323 -10.47 -4.96 -7.85
N HIS A 324 -9.56 -4.68 -8.77
CA HIS A 324 -9.36 -5.47 -9.99
C HIS A 324 -8.83 -6.87 -9.67
N TRP A 325 -7.85 -6.98 -8.75
CA TRP A 325 -7.36 -8.26 -8.25
C TRP A 325 -8.51 -9.08 -7.65
N TYR A 326 -9.38 -8.45 -6.85
CA TYR A 326 -10.51 -9.10 -6.20
C TYR A 326 -11.51 -9.66 -7.24
N ASN A 327 -11.82 -8.89 -8.27
CA ASN A 327 -12.67 -9.36 -9.39
C ASN A 327 -12.06 -10.59 -10.07
N ALA A 328 -10.78 -10.54 -10.42
CA ALA A 328 -10.09 -11.64 -11.09
C ALA A 328 -10.00 -12.91 -10.24
N PHE A 329 -9.84 -12.75 -8.91
CA PHE A 329 -9.62 -13.84 -7.97
C PHE A 329 -10.93 -14.47 -7.48
N GLN A 330 -11.93 -13.65 -7.07
CA GLN A 330 -13.13 -14.14 -6.42
C GLN A 330 -14.23 -14.53 -7.41
N PHE A 331 -14.34 -13.83 -8.53
CA PHE A 331 -15.40 -14.10 -9.49
C PHE A 331 -14.88 -14.94 -10.66
N LYS A 332 -15.69 -15.90 -11.11
CA LYS A 332 -15.42 -16.69 -12.33
C LYS A 332 -15.62 -15.78 -13.54
N SER A 333 -14.73 -14.82 -13.70
CA SER A 333 -14.82 -13.84 -14.77
C SER A 333 -14.22 -14.41 -16.06
N THR A 334 -14.99 -14.35 -17.15
CA THR A 334 -14.46 -14.52 -18.51
C THR A 334 -13.39 -13.44 -18.84
N ALA A 335 -13.35 -12.38 -18.04
CA ALA A 335 -12.42 -11.26 -18.16
C ALA A 335 -11.24 -11.33 -17.16
N LYS A 336 -10.92 -12.52 -16.59
CA LYS A 336 -9.84 -12.67 -15.58
C LYS A 336 -8.54 -11.99 -16.04
N GLN A 337 -8.15 -12.19 -17.30
CA GLN A 337 -6.93 -11.60 -17.85
C GLN A 337 -7.03 -10.07 -17.91
N ALA A 338 -8.15 -9.52 -18.36
CA ALA A 338 -8.35 -8.06 -18.43
C ALA A 338 -8.33 -7.41 -17.05
N GLU A 339 -8.89 -8.09 -16.04
CA GLU A 339 -8.84 -7.65 -14.64
C GLU A 339 -7.42 -7.75 -14.08
N ALA A 340 -6.66 -8.80 -14.41
CA ALA A 340 -5.26 -8.95 -14.04
C ALA A 340 -4.40 -7.83 -14.65
N ASP A 341 -4.62 -7.50 -15.90
CA ASP A 341 -3.91 -6.40 -16.58
C ASP A 341 -4.31 -5.04 -15.98
N SER A 342 -5.58 -4.84 -15.63
CA SER A 342 -6.05 -3.62 -14.97
C SER A 342 -5.47 -3.47 -13.56
N ALA A 343 -5.34 -4.58 -12.80
CA ALA A 343 -4.67 -4.60 -11.51
C ALA A 343 -3.19 -4.18 -11.64
N PHE A 344 -2.49 -4.76 -12.62
CA PHE A 344 -1.09 -4.45 -12.89
C PHE A 344 -0.89 -2.99 -13.32
N VAL A 345 -1.69 -2.49 -14.24
CA VAL A 345 -1.63 -1.09 -14.69
C VAL A 345 -1.88 -0.12 -13.52
N SER A 346 -2.88 -0.43 -12.68
CA SER A 346 -3.17 0.40 -11.50
C SER A 346 -2.00 0.39 -10.51
N ALA A 347 -1.44 -0.79 -10.19
CA ALA A 347 -0.27 -0.91 -9.31
C ALA A 347 0.95 -0.16 -9.88
N SER A 348 1.22 -0.29 -11.18
CA SER A 348 2.29 0.45 -11.86
C SER A 348 2.15 1.96 -11.70
N ARG A 349 0.93 2.49 -11.89
CA ARG A 349 0.66 3.92 -11.67
C ARG A 349 0.85 4.34 -10.21
N GLY A 350 0.53 3.47 -9.26
CA GLY A 350 0.80 3.69 -7.83
C GLY A 350 2.29 3.85 -7.55
N LEU A 351 3.13 2.95 -8.08
CA LEU A 351 4.59 3.04 -7.97
C LEU A 351 5.16 4.29 -8.66
N LEU A 352 4.58 4.68 -9.79
CA LEU A 352 4.96 5.91 -10.48
C LEU A 352 4.63 7.16 -9.66
N ALA A 353 3.48 7.16 -8.98
CA ALA A 353 3.07 8.27 -8.13
C ALA A 353 3.95 8.39 -6.87
N ASP A 354 4.27 7.29 -6.22
CA ASP A 354 5.22 7.24 -5.09
C ASP A 354 5.87 5.84 -4.98
N HIS A 355 7.07 5.67 -5.52
CA HIS A 355 7.85 4.43 -5.47
C HIS A 355 8.35 4.05 -4.06
N ARG A 356 8.17 4.92 -3.07
CA ARG A 356 8.52 4.65 -1.67
C ARG A 356 7.30 4.35 -0.81
N ASP A 357 6.10 4.26 -1.40
CA ASP A 357 4.90 3.86 -0.66
C ASP A 357 4.82 2.32 -0.60
N PRO A 358 4.90 1.70 0.59
CA PRO A 358 4.83 0.25 0.72
C PRO A 358 3.54 -0.34 0.17
N ALA A 359 2.43 0.41 0.17
CA ALA A 359 1.16 -0.05 -0.38
C ALA A 359 1.20 -0.21 -1.91
N ALA A 360 2.01 0.60 -2.62
CA ALA A 360 2.19 0.46 -4.06
C ALA A 360 2.94 -0.82 -4.42
N HIS A 361 4.02 -1.14 -3.69
CA HIS A 361 4.77 -2.39 -3.85
C HIS A 361 3.92 -3.61 -3.49
N TRP A 362 3.14 -3.54 -2.42
CA TRP A 362 2.18 -4.58 -2.07
C TRP A 362 1.14 -4.82 -3.19
N ALA A 363 0.59 -3.75 -3.77
CA ALA A 363 -0.36 -3.86 -4.87
C ALA A 363 0.30 -4.48 -6.12
N MET A 364 1.55 -4.10 -6.42
CA MET A 364 2.34 -4.68 -7.51
C MET A 364 2.61 -6.17 -7.27
N GLY A 365 3.03 -6.55 -6.07
CA GLY A 365 3.24 -7.96 -5.71
C GLY A 365 1.99 -8.81 -5.93
N ARG A 366 0.81 -8.29 -5.57
CA ARG A 366 -0.47 -8.98 -5.82
C ARG A 366 -0.80 -9.10 -7.30
N ALA A 367 -0.58 -8.05 -8.07
CA ALA A 367 -0.85 -8.03 -9.49
C ALA A 367 0.08 -9.01 -10.26
N LEU A 368 1.35 -9.06 -9.87
CA LEU A 368 2.33 -10.01 -10.42
C LEU A 368 1.97 -11.46 -10.10
N TRP A 369 1.58 -11.76 -8.84
CA TRP A 369 1.07 -13.07 -8.49
C TRP A 369 -0.13 -13.48 -9.37
N LEU A 370 -1.09 -12.58 -9.60
CA LEU A 370 -2.26 -12.87 -10.44
C LEU A 370 -1.89 -13.20 -11.89
N ARG A 371 -0.74 -12.69 -12.36
CA ARG A 371 -0.17 -12.98 -13.70
C ARG A 371 0.70 -14.23 -13.75
N GLY A 372 0.91 -14.91 -12.61
CA GLY A 372 1.79 -16.09 -12.50
C GLY A 372 3.27 -15.76 -12.38
N GLU A 373 3.61 -14.52 -12.06
CA GLU A 373 4.99 -14.03 -11.91
C GLU A 373 5.41 -14.08 -10.43
N ASP A 374 5.39 -15.28 -9.81
CA ASP A 374 5.52 -15.46 -8.36
C ASP A 374 6.85 -14.93 -7.81
N GLU A 375 7.98 -15.12 -8.49
CA GLU A 375 9.27 -14.59 -8.03
C GLU A 375 9.32 -13.07 -8.05
N ALA A 376 8.75 -12.44 -9.07
CA ALA A 376 8.65 -10.98 -9.14
C ALA A 376 7.71 -10.45 -8.05
N SER A 377 6.60 -11.15 -7.78
CA SER A 377 5.69 -10.87 -6.68
C SER A 377 6.42 -10.87 -5.33
N ILE A 378 7.22 -11.90 -5.04
CA ILE A 378 8.00 -12.01 -3.79
C ILE A 378 9.00 -10.85 -3.66
N ARG A 379 9.67 -10.43 -4.75
CA ARG A 379 10.59 -9.28 -4.71
C ARG A 379 9.87 -7.98 -4.34
N GLU A 380 8.74 -7.69 -4.96
CA GLU A 380 7.95 -6.49 -4.67
C GLU A 380 7.40 -6.49 -3.22
N LEU A 381 6.98 -7.64 -2.72
CA LEU A 381 6.50 -7.78 -1.34
C LEU A 381 7.63 -7.59 -0.31
N ASN A 382 8.83 -8.09 -0.61
CA ASN A 382 10.00 -7.84 0.23
C ASN A 382 10.41 -6.35 0.21
N GLU A 383 10.28 -5.67 -0.93
CA GLU A 383 10.50 -4.22 -1.00
C GLU A 383 9.46 -3.45 -0.15
N ALA A 384 8.18 -3.83 -0.20
CA ALA A 384 7.15 -3.27 0.67
C ALA A 384 7.49 -3.43 2.16
N ILE A 385 7.97 -4.62 2.56
CA ILE A 385 8.38 -4.91 3.94
C ILE A 385 9.65 -4.12 4.31
N GLY A 386 10.62 -3.99 3.39
CA GLY A 386 11.83 -3.18 3.59
C GLY A 386 11.51 -1.72 3.83
N LEU A 387 10.56 -1.16 3.08
CA LEU A 387 10.08 0.22 3.25
C LEU A 387 9.30 0.39 4.56
N SER A 388 8.45 -0.56 4.90
CA SER A 388 7.65 -0.54 6.14
C SER A 388 7.54 -1.93 6.77
N PRO A 389 8.43 -2.27 7.73
CA PRO A 389 8.38 -3.55 8.43
C PRO A 389 7.07 -3.80 9.21
N ASN A 390 6.28 -2.75 9.45
CA ASN A 390 5.01 -2.80 10.16
C ASN A 390 3.80 -3.00 9.23
N PHE A 391 4.01 -3.13 7.93
CA PHE A 391 2.92 -3.25 6.98
C PHE A 391 2.40 -4.69 6.91
N ALA A 392 1.41 -5.00 7.74
CA ALA A 392 0.85 -6.34 7.93
C ALA A 392 0.40 -7.01 6.61
N LEU A 393 -0.22 -6.25 5.70
CA LEU A 393 -0.73 -6.80 4.43
C LEU A 393 0.39 -7.28 3.50
N ALA A 394 1.60 -6.67 3.55
CA ALA A 394 2.74 -7.14 2.78
C ALA A 394 3.26 -8.48 3.32
N HIS A 395 3.40 -8.61 4.64
CA HIS A 395 3.76 -9.88 5.28
C HIS A 395 2.74 -10.99 4.99
N TYR A 396 1.44 -10.66 5.09
CA TYR A 396 0.38 -11.60 4.74
C TYR A 396 0.50 -12.06 3.29
N GLN A 397 0.63 -11.14 2.34
CA GLN A 397 0.69 -11.48 0.92
C GLN A 397 1.94 -12.29 0.57
N LEU A 398 3.08 -11.97 1.19
CA LEU A 398 4.31 -12.75 1.05
C LEU A 398 4.08 -14.20 1.51
N GLY A 399 3.51 -14.38 2.71
CA GLY A 399 3.14 -15.70 3.22
C GLY A 399 2.14 -16.43 2.34
N PHE A 400 1.17 -15.72 1.76
CA PHE A 400 0.19 -16.27 0.82
C PHE A 400 0.84 -16.81 -0.46
N VAL A 401 1.78 -16.09 -1.07
CA VAL A 401 2.49 -16.55 -2.28
C VAL A 401 3.40 -17.73 -1.93
N GLN A 402 4.19 -17.62 -0.87
CA GLN A 402 5.09 -18.69 -0.42
C GLN A 402 4.35 -19.97 0.00
N ALA A 403 3.15 -19.85 0.58
CA ALA A 403 2.34 -21.01 0.93
C ALA A 403 1.91 -21.83 -0.29
N GLN A 404 1.83 -21.24 -1.45
CA GLN A 404 1.40 -21.92 -2.69
C GLN A 404 2.56 -22.56 -3.44
N THR A 405 3.60 -21.80 -3.75
CA THR A 405 4.68 -22.18 -4.67
C THR A 405 6.09 -22.03 -4.10
N GLY A 406 6.21 -21.32 -2.97
CA GLY A 406 7.49 -21.02 -2.36
C GLY A 406 7.85 -21.88 -1.15
N ASP A 407 8.61 -21.29 -0.24
CA ASP A 407 9.03 -21.88 1.03
C ASP A 407 7.86 -21.86 2.04
N ALA A 408 7.33 -23.03 2.36
CA ALA A 408 6.21 -23.18 3.26
C ALA A 408 6.56 -22.80 4.72
N GLN A 409 7.81 -22.96 5.16
CA GLN A 409 8.23 -22.55 6.49
C GLN A 409 8.29 -21.02 6.60
N ALA A 410 8.88 -20.36 5.62
CA ALA A 410 8.89 -18.90 5.53
C ALA A 410 7.46 -18.33 5.42
N ALA A 411 6.54 -19.03 4.77
CA ALA A 411 5.12 -18.65 4.74
C ALA A 411 4.49 -18.64 6.15
N VAL A 412 4.75 -19.66 6.98
CA VAL A 412 4.26 -19.71 8.36
C VAL A 412 4.75 -18.51 9.17
N GLU A 413 6.03 -18.18 9.02
CA GLU A 413 6.67 -17.06 9.73
C GLU A 413 6.10 -15.71 9.29
N ALA A 414 6.00 -15.48 7.97
CA ALA A 414 5.46 -14.24 7.43
C ALA A 414 4.01 -14.00 7.84
N VAL A 415 3.17 -15.04 7.80
CA VAL A 415 1.77 -14.94 8.24
C VAL A 415 1.66 -14.70 9.74
N GLU A 416 2.55 -15.29 10.56
CA GLU A 416 2.54 -15.03 11.99
C GLU A 416 2.87 -13.57 12.30
N VAL A 417 3.88 -13.01 11.63
CA VAL A 417 4.19 -11.57 11.73
C VAL A 417 2.98 -10.73 11.35
N ALA A 418 2.33 -11.01 10.22
CA ALA A 418 1.14 -10.29 9.78
C ALA A 418 0.02 -10.28 10.83
N ARG A 419 -0.26 -11.43 11.45
CA ARG A 419 -1.28 -11.57 12.49
C ARG A 419 -0.94 -10.82 13.78
N GLN A 420 0.34 -10.80 14.14
CA GLN A 420 0.80 -10.05 15.32
C GLN A 420 0.71 -8.53 15.10
N LEU A 421 0.98 -8.06 13.87
CA LEU A 421 0.88 -6.66 13.49
C LEU A 421 -0.57 -6.18 13.38
N SER A 422 -1.49 -7.03 12.93
CA SER A 422 -2.90 -6.67 12.71
C SER A 422 -3.85 -7.80 13.15
N PRO A 423 -4.06 -7.98 14.47
CA PRO A 423 -4.86 -9.09 15.00
C PRO A 423 -6.36 -8.99 14.68
N PHE A 424 -6.86 -7.81 14.33
CA PHE A 424 -8.26 -7.56 13.95
C PHE A 424 -8.41 -7.18 12.48
N ASP A 425 -7.45 -7.56 11.65
CA ASP A 425 -7.46 -7.25 10.22
C ASP A 425 -8.70 -7.83 9.52
N PRO A 426 -9.36 -7.07 8.64
CA PRO A 426 -10.44 -7.61 7.81
C PRO A 426 -10.05 -8.83 6.98
N MET A 427 -8.74 -9.02 6.69
CA MET A 427 -8.19 -10.17 5.97
C MET A 427 -7.72 -11.30 6.90
N LEU A 428 -8.04 -11.27 8.20
CA LEU A 428 -7.59 -12.29 9.16
C LEU A 428 -7.95 -13.72 8.72
N TYR A 429 -9.12 -13.92 8.11
CA TYR A 429 -9.51 -15.21 7.53
C TYR A 429 -8.50 -15.70 6.49
N ALA A 430 -7.98 -14.81 5.67
CA ALA A 430 -7.04 -15.15 4.61
C ALA A 430 -5.63 -15.42 5.16
N MET A 431 -5.23 -14.74 6.23
CA MET A 431 -4.01 -15.04 6.98
C MET A 431 -4.08 -16.44 7.58
N CYS A 432 -5.21 -16.80 8.23
CA CYS A 432 -5.43 -18.14 8.77
C CYS A 432 -5.39 -19.21 7.66
N ALA A 433 -6.01 -18.96 6.51
CA ALA A 433 -6.02 -19.86 5.37
C ALA A 433 -4.60 -20.09 4.79
N ALA A 434 -3.82 -19.02 4.61
CA ALA A 434 -2.44 -19.13 4.13
C ALA A 434 -1.56 -19.94 5.11
N ARG A 435 -1.75 -19.76 6.41
CA ARG A 435 -1.06 -20.56 7.43
C ARG A 435 -1.48 -22.02 7.40
N ALA A 436 -2.78 -22.30 7.26
CA ALA A 436 -3.28 -23.66 7.14
C ALA A 436 -2.67 -24.35 5.90
N TRP A 437 -2.57 -23.64 4.78
CA TRP A 437 -1.95 -24.15 3.57
C TRP A 437 -0.47 -24.46 3.75
N ALA A 438 0.30 -23.52 4.29
CA ALA A 438 1.73 -23.71 4.56
C ALA A 438 1.99 -24.91 5.47
N LEU A 439 1.26 -25.02 6.60
CA LEU A 439 1.36 -26.14 7.52
C LEU A 439 0.98 -27.48 6.86
N PHE A 440 -0.02 -27.46 5.98
CA PHE A 440 -0.43 -28.63 5.21
C PHE A 440 0.71 -29.13 4.31
N ARG A 441 1.39 -28.23 3.58
CA ARG A 441 2.56 -28.57 2.76
C ARG A 441 3.74 -29.08 3.59
N LEU A 442 3.92 -28.56 4.80
CA LEU A 442 4.91 -29.05 5.77
C LEU A 442 4.52 -30.41 6.41
N LYS A 443 3.38 -30.98 6.03
CA LYS A 443 2.82 -32.22 6.60
C LYS A 443 2.50 -32.14 8.10
N ARG A 444 2.34 -30.93 8.63
CA ARG A 444 1.89 -30.64 10.00
C ARG A 444 0.35 -30.64 10.02
N PHE A 445 -0.22 -31.82 9.78
CA PHE A 445 -1.63 -31.96 9.44
C PHE A 445 -2.59 -31.56 10.55
N GLU A 446 -2.30 -31.88 11.80
CA GLU A 446 -3.15 -31.50 12.94
C GLU A 446 -3.24 -29.98 13.07
N GLU A 447 -2.09 -29.29 13.04
CA GLU A 447 -2.05 -27.84 13.10
C GLU A 447 -2.74 -27.21 11.88
N ALA A 448 -2.53 -27.77 10.68
CA ALA A 448 -3.20 -27.30 9.48
C ALA A 448 -4.73 -27.38 9.63
N GLY A 449 -5.24 -28.44 10.22
CA GLY A 449 -6.67 -28.62 10.52
C GLY A 449 -7.21 -27.57 11.48
N GLU A 450 -6.48 -27.27 12.58
CA GLU A 450 -6.87 -26.21 13.51
C GLU A 450 -6.90 -24.83 12.85
N TRP A 451 -5.92 -24.52 11.98
CA TRP A 451 -5.89 -23.26 11.25
C TRP A 451 -6.97 -23.18 10.17
N ALA A 452 -7.33 -24.31 9.55
CA ALA A 452 -8.48 -24.39 8.66
C ALA A 452 -9.80 -24.07 9.39
N LEU A 453 -9.98 -24.58 10.61
CA LEU A 453 -11.12 -24.21 11.47
C LEU A 453 -11.11 -22.74 11.87
N ASN A 454 -9.94 -22.20 12.22
CA ASN A 454 -9.82 -20.77 12.54
C ASN A 454 -10.19 -19.89 11.34
N THR A 455 -9.89 -20.33 10.12
CA THR A 455 -10.30 -19.66 8.88
C THR A 455 -11.81 -19.55 8.77
N ILE A 456 -12.52 -20.66 8.92
CA ILE A 456 -13.98 -20.71 8.71
C ILE A 456 -14.78 -20.07 9.85
N ARG A 457 -14.18 -19.92 11.03
CA ARG A 457 -14.78 -19.17 12.15
C ARG A 457 -14.81 -17.66 11.91
N GLN A 458 -13.99 -17.14 10.97
CA GLN A 458 -14.03 -15.72 10.64
C GLN A 458 -15.31 -15.39 9.85
N PRO A 459 -16.02 -14.31 10.20
CA PRO A 459 -17.35 -14.01 9.63
C PRO A 459 -17.33 -13.73 8.13
N ASN A 460 -16.20 -13.24 7.61
CA ASN A 460 -16.00 -12.84 6.22
C ASN A 460 -15.15 -13.82 5.41
N ALA A 461 -14.99 -15.07 5.88
CA ALA A 461 -14.22 -16.08 5.18
C ALA A 461 -14.71 -16.27 3.74
N SER A 462 -13.82 -16.04 2.77
CA SER A 462 -14.15 -16.07 1.34
C SER A 462 -14.41 -17.48 0.83
N LEU A 463 -15.09 -17.56 -0.32
CA LEU A 463 -15.39 -18.82 -1.00
C LEU A 463 -14.15 -19.73 -1.13
N HIS A 464 -13.05 -19.18 -1.65
CA HIS A 464 -11.83 -19.96 -1.89
C HIS A 464 -11.11 -20.36 -0.59
N ALA A 465 -11.18 -19.53 0.46
CA ALA A 465 -10.62 -19.86 1.76
C ALA A 465 -11.40 -20.99 2.43
N ARG A 466 -12.74 -21.00 2.28
CA ARG A 466 -13.61 -22.10 2.74
C ARG A 466 -13.35 -23.40 1.97
N ALA A 467 -13.19 -23.32 0.64
CA ALA A 467 -12.85 -24.46 -0.19
C ALA A 467 -11.50 -25.07 0.20
N LEU A 468 -10.46 -24.24 0.40
CA LEU A 468 -9.17 -24.70 0.93
C LEU A 468 -9.33 -25.38 2.30
N SER A 469 -10.08 -24.76 3.21
CA SER A 469 -10.31 -25.34 4.55
C SER A 469 -11.02 -26.69 4.47
N ALA A 470 -12.03 -26.83 3.59
CA ALA A 470 -12.70 -28.12 3.38
C ALA A 470 -11.73 -29.21 2.89
N LEU A 471 -10.85 -28.88 1.92
CA LEU A 471 -9.85 -29.81 1.41
C LEU A 471 -8.83 -30.22 2.49
N VAL A 472 -8.36 -29.27 3.28
CA VAL A 472 -7.44 -29.54 4.41
C VAL A 472 -8.11 -30.42 5.47
N LEU A 473 -9.33 -30.07 5.91
CA LEU A 473 -10.10 -30.83 6.90
C LEU A 473 -10.39 -32.26 6.44
N ALA A 474 -10.75 -32.47 5.18
CA ALA A 474 -10.94 -33.81 4.61
C ALA A 474 -9.66 -34.66 4.74
N ARG A 475 -8.51 -34.07 4.39
CA ARG A 475 -7.21 -34.76 4.40
C ARG A 475 -6.74 -35.12 5.80
N VAL A 476 -7.07 -34.32 6.82
CA VAL A 476 -6.72 -34.59 8.23
C VAL A 476 -7.75 -35.45 8.94
N GLY A 477 -8.73 -36.01 8.23
CA GLY A 477 -9.75 -36.92 8.77
C GLY A 477 -10.94 -36.26 9.45
N ARG A 478 -11.06 -34.92 9.41
CA ARG A 478 -12.17 -34.15 9.99
C ARG A 478 -13.30 -33.99 8.96
N LEU A 479 -13.84 -35.16 8.55
CA LEU A 479 -14.75 -35.24 7.41
C LEU A 479 -16.08 -34.50 7.64
N GLU A 480 -16.59 -34.52 8.86
CA GLU A 480 -17.88 -33.90 9.19
C GLU A 480 -17.82 -32.37 9.05
N GLU A 481 -16.74 -31.73 9.59
CA GLU A 481 -16.51 -30.31 9.43
C GLU A 481 -16.23 -29.93 7.97
N SER A 482 -15.46 -30.77 7.26
CA SER A 482 -15.20 -30.59 5.83
C SER A 482 -16.48 -30.56 5.02
N LEU A 483 -17.39 -31.53 5.20
CA LEU A 483 -18.66 -31.60 4.46
C LEU A 483 -19.59 -30.43 4.77
N ARG A 484 -19.63 -29.94 6.02
CA ARG A 484 -20.35 -28.72 6.37
C ARG A 484 -19.84 -27.51 5.56
N GLU A 485 -18.53 -27.39 5.39
CA GLU A 485 -17.95 -26.29 4.60
C GLU A 485 -18.19 -26.47 3.09
N VAL A 486 -18.19 -27.69 2.58
CA VAL A 486 -18.61 -27.98 1.18
C VAL A 486 -20.02 -27.48 0.92
N ASP A 487 -20.96 -27.71 1.85
CA ASP A 487 -22.31 -27.20 1.73
C ASP A 487 -22.39 -25.67 1.72
N VAL A 488 -21.53 -25.00 2.51
CA VAL A 488 -21.40 -23.54 2.46
C VAL A 488 -20.84 -23.07 1.11
N VAL A 489 -19.76 -23.71 0.63
CA VAL A 489 -19.15 -23.43 -0.68
C VAL A 489 -20.17 -23.57 -1.80
N ARG A 490 -20.99 -24.65 -1.79
CA ARG A 490 -22.03 -24.88 -2.79
C ARG A 490 -23.18 -23.88 -2.74
N ARG A 491 -23.53 -23.38 -1.55
CA ARG A 491 -24.50 -22.28 -1.42
C ARG A 491 -23.97 -20.96 -1.98
N LEU A 492 -22.68 -20.67 -1.75
CA LEU A 492 -22.03 -19.46 -2.27
C LEU A 492 -21.81 -19.54 -3.78
N ARG A 493 -21.44 -20.71 -4.30
CA ARG A 493 -21.26 -20.97 -5.73
C ARG A 493 -21.71 -22.37 -6.08
N PRO A 494 -22.93 -22.54 -6.61
CA PRO A 494 -23.39 -23.83 -7.13
C PRO A 494 -22.43 -24.37 -8.21
N GLY A 495 -22.10 -25.67 -8.11
CA GLY A 495 -21.19 -26.31 -9.06
C GLY A 495 -19.70 -26.01 -8.88
N TYR A 496 -19.28 -25.46 -7.73
CA TYR A 496 -17.85 -25.29 -7.42
C TYR A 496 -17.16 -26.66 -7.33
N THR A 497 -16.04 -26.78 -8.05
CA THR A 497 -15.22 -27.99 -8.13
C THR A 497 -13.76 -27.73 -7.79
N ILE A 498 -12.98 -28.79 -7.69
CA ILE A 498 -11.53 -28.71 -7.53
C ILE A 498 -10.84 -27.95 -8.69
N ASN A 499 -11.43 -27.96 -9.88
CA ASN A 499 -10.91 -27.20 -11.02
C ASN A 499 -11.07 -25.69 -10.81
N ASP A 500 -12.13 -25.24 -10.15
CA ASP A 500 -12.28 -23.83 -9.77
C ASP A 500 -11.23 -23.43 -8.74
N PHE A 501 -10.87 -24.33 -7.81
CA PHE A 501 -9.79 -24.12 -6.87
C PHE A 501 -8.43 -23.99 -7.59
N PHE A 502 -8.10 -24.92 -8.49
CA PHE A 502 -6.85 -24.85 -9.27
C PHE A 502 -6.80 -23.68 -10.24
N PHE A 503 -7.93 -23.16 -10.67
CA PHE A 503 -8.01 -21.95 -11.46
C PHE A 503 -7.74 -20.68 -10.65
N ALA A 504 -8.14 -20.68 -9.37
CA ALA A 504 -7.95 -19.55 -8.48
C ALA A 504 -6.53 -19.45 -7.93
N PHE A 505 -5.87 -20.59 -7.69
CA PHE A 505 -4.60 -20.67 -6.97
C PHE A 505 -3.47 -21.31 -7.80
N HIS A 506 -2.23 -20.94 -7.50
CA HIS A 506 -1.03 -21.56 -8.04
C HIS A 506 -0.68 -22.80 -7.19
N VAL A 507 -1.11 -23.97 -7.59
CA VAL A 507 -0.83 -25.22 -6.88
C VAL A 507 0.29 -25.95 -7.58
N LEU A 508 1.35 -26.31 -6.83
CA LEU A 508 2.45 -27.10 -7.37
C LEU A 508 1.95 -28.43 -7.93
N ALA A 509 2.54 -28.87 -9.03
CA ALA A 509 2.16 -30.11 -9.69
C ALA A 509 2.19 -31.33 -8.76
N ASP A 510 3.20 -31.39 -7.89
CA ASP A 510 3.42 -32.48 -6.92
C ASP A 510 2.37 -32.48 -5.79
N ASP A 511 1.78 -31.32 -5.48
CA ASP A 511 0.75 -31.20 -4.44
C ASP A 511 -0.67 -31.51 -4.96
N LYS A 512 -0.93 -31.35 -6.28
CA LYS A 512 -2.26 -31.56 -6.88
C LYS A 512 -2.90 -32.92 -6.57
N PRO A 513 -2.17 -34.07 -6.61
CA PRO A 513 -2.77 -35.37 -6.30
C PRO A 513 -3.41 -35.45 -4.92
N VAL A 514 -2.82 -34.78 -3.93
CA VAL A 514 -3.34 -34.77 -2.55
C VAL A 514 -4.67 -34.03 -2.47
N TYR A 515 -4.77 -32.86 -3.15
CA TYR A 515 -6.03 -32.10 -3.21
C TYR A 515 -7.10 -32.79 -4.03
N LEU A 516 -6.75 -33.49 -5.13
CA LEU A 516 -7.68 -34.29 -5.92
C LEU A 516 -8.27 -35.44 -5.09
N ALA A 517 -7.45 -36.13 -4.30
CA ALA A 517 -7.91 -37.19 -3.42
C ALA A 517 -8.89 -36.67 -2.35
N ALA A 518 -8.54 -35.54 -1.70
CA ALA A 518 -9.43 -34.89 -0.73
C ALA A 518 -10.75 -34.42 -1.39
N ALA A 519 -10.68 -33.80 -2.58
CA ALA A 519 -11.86 -33.32 -3.31
C ALA A 519 -12.81 -34.46 -3.68
N LYS A 520 -12.26 -35.62 -4.11
CA LYS A 520 -13.05 -36.83 -4.40
C LYS A 520 -13.78 -37.33 -3.17
N GLN A 521 -13.14 -37.32 -2.00
CA GLN A 521 -13.71 -37.76 -0.73
C GLN A 521 -14.92 -36.94 -0.29
N ILE A 522 -14.95 -35.65 -0.61
CA ILE A 522 -15.98 -34.68 -0.22
C ILE A 522 -16.90 -34.25 -1.35
N GLY A 523 -16.81 -34.93 -2.51
CA GLY A 523 -17.68 -34.67 -3.66
C GLY A 523 -17.44 -33.31 -4.35
N MET A 524 -16.21 -32.77 -4.30
CA MET A 524 -15.79 -31.58 -5.04
C MET A 524 -14.95 -31.92 -6.29
N GLY A 525 -14.93 -33.18 -6.69
CA GLY A 525 -14.17 -33.67 -7.85
C GLY A 525 -14.74 -33.28 -9.20
#